data_7770d4e2762ce0e087d7d25a4e032d0e
#
_entry.id   7770d4e2762ce0e087d7d25a4e032d0e
#
_cell.length_a   1.000
_cell.length_b   1.000
_cell.length_c   1.000
_cell.angle_alpha   90.00
_cell.angle_beta   90.00
_cell.angle_gamma   90.00
#
_symmetry.space_group_name_H-M   'P 1'
#
loop_
_entity.id
_entity.type
_entity.pdbx_description
1 polymer ?
#
loop_
_entity_poly.entity_id
_entity_poly.type
_entity_poly.pdbx_seq_one_letter_code
_entity_poly.pdbx_strand_id
1 'polypeptide(L)'
;KVATGMMDELRFDIHGEKGALSFSTMNPGYLRFYDATRPEQPLGGEAGFTWIDCHQKYPEPGGHFPNPRFAIGFLRAHAGSMYNFLENVAAGRQSSPSFAESAYIQQVMESCYQSQAENRWVNMEGDTEHD
;
A
#
# COMPACT_ATOMS: atom_id res chain seq x y z
N LYS A 1 -18.47 5.49 -9.76
CA LYS A 1 -17.96 6.44 -8.76
C LYS A 1 -19.05 6.78 -7.77
N VAL A 2 -18.80 6.58 -6.49
CA VAL A 2 -19.81 6.76 -5.43
C VAL A 2 -19.65 8.12 -4.74
N ALA A 3 -18.44 8.68 -4.73
CA ALA A 3 -18.15 9.97 -4.11
C ALA A 3 -17.76 11.02 -5.15
N THR A 4 -18.53 12.11 -5.18
CA THR A 4 -18.27 13.26 -6.07
C THR A 4 -16.96 13.94 -5.66
N GLY A 5 -16.10 14.24 -6.64
CA GLY A 5 -14.81 14.90 -6.40
C GLY A 5 -13.64 13.96 -6.05
N MET A 6 -13.91 12.69 -5.78
CA MET A 6 -12.83 11.70 -5.58
C MET A 6 -12.21 11.30 -6.91
N MET A 7 -10.88 11.23 -6.90
CA MET A 7 -10.09 10.71 -8.01
C MET A 7 -9.94 9.19 -7.89
N ASP A 8 -9.07 8.59 -8.69
CA ASP A 8 -8.73 7.16 -8.63
C ASP A 8 -7.71 6.93 -7.50
N GLU A 9 -8.16 7.12 -6.28
CA GLU A 9 -7.33 7.05 -5.09
C GLU A 9 -7.37 5.66 -4.46
N LEU A 10 -6.21 5.04 -4.31
CA LEU A 10 -5.97 3.97 -3.37
C LEU A 10 -5.23 4.55 -2.16
N ARG A 11 -5.87 4.50 -1.01
CA ARG A 11 -5.30 4.98 0.26
C ARG A 11 -5.38 3.89 1.30
N PHE A 12 -4.36 3.79 2.13
CA PHE A 12 -4.40 2.99 3.34
C PHE A 12 -3.79 3.74 4.51
N ASP A 13 -4.35 3.51 5.69
CA ASP A 13 -3.86 3.97 6.97
C ASP A 13 -3.69 2.74 7.86
N ILE A 14 -2.50 2.58 8.45
CA ILE A 14 -2.16 1.47 9.33
C ILE A 14 -1.86 2.08 10.69
N HIS A 15 -2.58 1.63 11.74
CA HIS A 15 -2.43 2.11 13.10
C HIS A 15 -1.97 0.96 13.99
N GLY A 16 -0.84 1.16 14.67
CA GLY A 16 -0.29 0.26 15.67
C GLY A 16 -0.11 0.98 17.01
N GLU A 17 0.28 0.24 18.03
CA GLU A 17 0.48 0.77 19.39
C GLU A 17 1.59 1.84 19.47
N LYS A 18 2.60 1.75 18.61
CA LYS A 18 3.79 2.62 18.66
C LYS A 18 3.87 3.62 17.52
N GLY A 19 2.88 3.65 16.65
CA GLY A 19 2.90 4.58 15.53
C GLY A 19 1.84 4.28 14.47
N ALA A 20 1.84 5.10 13.44
CA ALA A 20 0.95 4.94 12.30
C ALA A 20 1.65 5.24 10.98
N LEU A 21 1.17 4.60 9.92
CA LEU A 21 1.57 4.86 8.53
C LEU A 21 0.35 5.25 7.72
N SER A 22 0.54 6.18 6.79
CA SER A 22 -0.50 6.57 5.84
C SER A 22 0.11 6.79 4.47
N PHE A 23 -0.50 6.20 3.46
CA PHE A 23 -0.08 6.33 2.07
C PHE A 23 -1.29 6.58 1.16
N SER A 24 -1.08 7.36 0.11
CA SER A 24 -2.08 7.60 -0.94
C SER A 24 -1.41 7.59 -2.32
N THR A 25 -2.02 6.89 -3.27
CA THR A 25 -1.60 6.89 -4.68
C THR A 25 -1.73 8.27 -5.34
N MET A 26 -2.51 9.18 -4.76
CA MET A 26 -2.63 10.56 -5.25
C MET A 26 -1.44 11.44 -4.81
N ASN A 27 -0.65 10.99 -3.84
CA ASN A 27 0.59 11.62 -3.42
C ASN A 27 1.71 10.57 -3.20
N PRO A 28 2.10 9.83 -4.23
CA PRO A 28 2.93 8.64 -4.09
C PRO A 28 4.39 8.94 -3.75
N GLY A 29 4.80 10.21 -3.84
CA GLY A 29 6.15 10.64 -3.48
C GLY A 29 6.42 10.69 -1.97
N TYR A 30 5.41 10.53 -1.13
CA TYR A 30 5.53 10.68 0.30
C TYR A 30 4.82 9.57 1.07
N LEU A 31 5.50 9.10 2.13
CA LEU A 31 4.91 8.28 3.17
C LEU A 31 4.71 9.14 4.42
N ARG A 32 3.52 9.13 4.98
CA ARG A 32 3.26 9.77 6.27
C ARG A 32 3.52 8.77 7.39
N PHE A 33 4.33 9.18 8.35
CA PHE A 33 4.70 8.36 9.49
C PHE A 33 4.46 9.12 10.80
N TYR A 34 3.80 8.49 11.74
CA TYR A 34 3.63 8.96 13.11
C TYR A 34 4.37 8.03 14.05
N ASP A 35 5.25 8.59 14.88
CA ASP A 35 6.00 7.86 15.90
C ASP A 35 5.45 8.23 17.29
N ALA A 36 4.68 7.32 17.87
CA ALA A 36 4.09 7.51 19.20
C ALA A 36 5.10 7.37 20.35
N THR A 37 6.35 7.01 20.06
CA THR A 37 7.41 6.89 21.09
C THR A 37 8.19 8.18 21.30
N ARG A 38 7.95 9.20 20.46
CA ARG A 38 8.62 10.49 20.56
C ARG A 38 8.11 11.30 21.75
N PRO A 39 8.97 12.17 22.33
CA PRO A 39 8.56 13.02 23.43
C PRO A 39 7.40 13.95 23.07
N GLU A 40 6.40 14.06 23.94
CA GLU A 40 5.26 14.98 23.80
C GLU A 40 5.55 16.37 24.39
N GLN A 41 6.67 16.57 25.05
CA GLN A 41 7.06 17.81 25.69
C GLN A 41 8.28 18.46 25.02
N PRO A 42 8.36 19.82 24.98
CA PRO A 42 7.33 20.79 25.35
C PRO A 42 6.31 21.03 24.23
N LEU A 43 5.08 21.43 24.59
CA LEU A 43 4.01 21.88 23.65
C LEU A 43 3.73 20.90 22.49
N GLY A 44 3.45 19.62 22.82
CA GLY A 44 3.26 18.56 21.81
C GLY A 44 4.56 17.94 21.34
N GLY A 45 5.70 18.52 21.69
CA GLY A 45 7.02 17.97 21.46
C GLY A 45 7.30 17.65 19.99
N GLU A 46 7.83 16.45 19.75
CA GLU A 46 8.08 15.91 18.40
C GLU A 46 6.95 14.99 17.91
N ALA A 47 5.82 14.90 18.66
CA ALA A 47 4.68 14.11 18.25
C ALA A 47 3.98 14.76 17.06
N GLY A 48 3.68 13.95 16.05
CA GLY A 48 3.03 14.41 14.84
C GLY A 48 3.37 13.56 13.62
N PHE A 49 2.63 13.76 12.54
CA PHE A 49 2.95 13.10 11.28
C PHE A 49 4.17 13.74 10.62
N THR A 50 5.17 12.94 10.36
CA THR A 50 6.33 13.28 9.54
C THR A 50 6.08 12.83 8.10
N TRP A 51 6.43 13.65 7.12
CA TRP A 51 6.40 13.29 5.70
C TRP A 51 7.77 12.79 5.29
N ILE A 52 7.82 11.51 4.91
CA ILE A 52 9.06 10.88 4.45
C ILE A 52 9.07 10.94 2.93
N ASP A 53 10.06 11.62 2.38
CA ASP A 53 10.29 11.67 0.94
C ASP A 53 10.74 10.30 0.42
N CYS A 54 9.99 9.73 -0.51
CA CYS A 54 10.21 8.42 -1.11
C CYS A 54 10.71 8.50 -2.56
N HIS A 55 10.88 9.68 -3.15
CA HIS A 55 11.21 9.82 -4.56
C HIS A 55 12.50 9.12 -4.97
N GLN A 56 13.51 9.13 -4.11
CA GLN A 56 14.82 8.52 -4.37
C GLN A 56 14.95 7.11 -3.76
N LYS A 57 13.90 6.59 -3.15
CA LYS A 57 13.90 5.31 -2.43
C LYS A 57 13.11 4.23 -3.14
N TYR A 58 12.60 4.55 -4.31
CA TYR A 58 11.86 3.58 -5.11
C TYR A 58 12.81 2.55 -5.70
N PRO A 59 12.46 1.24 -5.70
CA PRO A 59 13.35 0.21 -6.24
C PRO A 59 13.58 0.33 -7.75
N GLU A 60 14.65 -0.28 -8.21
CA GLU A 60 14.97 -0.38 -9.63
C GLU A 60 13.87 -1.13 -10.43
N PRO A 61 13.62 -0.75 -11.68
CA PRO A 61 14.20 0.38 -12.42
C PRO A 61 13.47 1.68 -12.14
N GLY A 62 12.36 1.63 -11.40
CA GLY A 62 11.48 2.76 -11.12
C GLY A 62 12.19 3.89 -10.39
N GLY A 63 13.17 3.59 -9.54
CA GLY A 63 13.97 4.58 -8.81
C GLY A 63 14.80 5.49 -9.70
N HIS A 64 15.15 5.06 -10.92
CA HIS A 64 15.99 5.82 -11.84
C HIS A 64 15.25 6.37 -13.07
N PHE A 65 14.03 5.95 -13.33
CA PHE A 65 13.29 6.39 -14.52
C PHE A 65 12.23 7.45 -14.19
N PRO A 66 12.20 8.60 -14.88
CA PRO A 66 13.16 9.13 -15.87
C PRO A 66 14.46 9.61 -15.23
N ASN A 67 14.47 9.95 -13.96
CA ASN A 67 15.63 10.15 -13.10
C ASN A 67 15.21 10.13 -11.62
N PRO A 68 16.15 9.97 -10.67
CA PRO A 68 15.83 9.77 -9.25
C PRO A 68 15.15 10.96 -8.55
N ARG A 69 15.12 12.14 -9.16
CA ARG A 69 14.51 13.34 -8.56
C ARG A 69 13.13 13.68 -9.10
N PHE A 70 12.61 12.91 -10.06
CA PHE A 70 11.24 13.09 -10.53
C PHE A 70 10.23 12.48 -9.56
N ALA A 71 9.06 13.10 -9.50
CA ALA A 71 7.94 12.58 -8.76
C ALA A 71 7.58 11.17 -9.22
N ILE A 72 7.22 10.32 -8.26
CA ILE A 72 6.69 8.98 -8.53
C ILE A 72 5.29 9.16 -9.11
N GLY A 73 5.10 8.72 -10.35
CA GLY A 73 3.81 8.75 -11.02
C GLY A 73 3.30 7.34 -11.30
N PHE A 74 2.06 7.26 -11.73
CA PHE A 74 1.38 6.01 -12.06
C PHE A 74 2.14 5.15 -13.08
N LEU A 75 2.68 5.78 -14.13
CA LEU A 75 3.48 5.08 -15.15
C LEU A 75 4.76 4.45 -14.58
N ARG A 76 5.39 5.09 -13.60
CA ARG A 76 6.58 4.54 -12.94
C ARG A 76 6.26 3.28 -12.16
N ALA A 77 5.12 3.24 -11.47
CA ALA A 77 4.67 2.06 -10.74
C ALA A 77 4.38 0.89 -11.71
N HIS A 78 3.72 1.17 -12.82
CA HIS A 78 3.47 0.15 -13.86
C HIS A 78 4.76 -0.35 -14.52
N ALA A 79 5.71 0.51 -14.82
CA ALA A 79 7.02 0.11 -15.33
C ALA A 79 7.76 -0.81 -14.35
N GLY A 80 7.72 -0.50 -13.05
CA GLY A 80 8.28 -1.34 -12.00
C GLY A 80 7.61 -2.72 -11.91
N SER A 81 6.28 -2.78 -11.99
CA SER A 81 5.53 -4.04 -11.99
C SER A 81 5.88 -4.92 -13.20
N MET A 82 5.95 -4.33 -14.39
CA MET A 82 6.29 -5.04 -15.61
C MET A 82 7.74 -5.54 -15.58
N TYR A 83 8.66 -4.74 -15.07
CA TYR A 83 10.05 -5.16 -14.90
C TYR A 83 10.17 -6.34 -13.94
N ASN A 84 9.51 -6.26 -12.78
CA ASN A 84 9.48 -7.36 -11.81
C ASN A 84 8.95 -8.67 -12.42
N PHE A 85 7.87 -8.57 -13.20
CA PHE A 85 7.33 -9.72 -13.92
C PHE A 85 8.35 -10.34 -14.88
N LEU A 86 8.95 -9.52 -15.76
CA LEU A 86 9.93 -10.00 -16.75
C LEU A 86 11.20 -10.57 -16.10
N GLU A 87 11.68 -9.96 -15.03
CA GLU A 87 12.85 -10.46 -14.28
C GLU A 87 12.57 -11.84 -13.67
N ASN A 88 11.39 -12.03 -13.08
CA ASN A 88 11.03 -13.33 -12.50
C ASN A 88 10.79 -14.39 -13.57
N VAL A 89 10.20 -14.04 -14.72
CA VAL A 89 10.08 -14.95 -15.87
C VAL A 89 11.48 -15.38 -16.36
N ALA A 90 12.40 -14.45 -16.55
CA ALA A 90 13.76 -14.75 -16.98
C ALA A 90 14.53 -15.63 -15.98
N ALA A 91 14.26 -15.46 -14.70
CA ALA A 91 14.87 -16.24 -13.63
C ALA A 91 14.13 -17.58 -13.33
N GLY A 92 13.03 -17.88 -14.01
CA GLY A 92 12.21 -19.06 -13.75
C GLY A 92 11.59 -19.09 -12.35
N ARG A 93 11.33 -17.93 -11.76
CA ARG A 93 10.75 -17.80 -10.41
C ARG A 93 9.31 -17.34 -10.48
N GLN A 94 8.51 -17.76 -9.49
CA GLN A 94 7.18 -17.17 -9.26
C GLN A 94 7.34 -15.72 -8.81
N SER A 95 6.62 -14.79 -9.48
CA SER A 95 6.57 -13.40 -9.03
C SER A 95 5.51 -13.21 -7.94
N SER A 96 5.66 -12.14 -7.17
CA SER A 96 4.60 -11.58 -6.33
C SER A 96 4.24 -10.19 -6.90
N PRO A 97 2.95 -9.87 -7.08
CA PRO A 97 1.81 -10.73 -6.79
C PRO A 97 1.65 -11.92 -7.74
N SER A 98 1.14 -13.04 -7.22
CA SER A 98 0.87 -14.28 -7.94
C SER A 98 -0.63 -14.45 -8.23
N PHE A 99 -0.97 -15.46 -9.04
CA PHE A 99 -2.39 -15.82 -9.24
C PHE A 99 -3.05 -16.35 -7.96
N ALA A 100 -2.30 -17.02 -7.08
CA ALA A 100 -2.81 -17.48 -5.79
C ALA A 100 -3.17 -16.29 -4.88
N GLU A 101 -2.27 -15.30 -4.77
CA GLU A 101 -2.56 -14.06 -4.03
C GLU A 101 -3.74 -13.30 -4.63
N SER A 102 -3.84 -13.24 -5.95
CA SER A 102 -4.97 -12.60 -6.63
C SER A 102 -6.29 -13.34 -6.40
N ALA A 103 -6.28 -14.67 -6.36
CA ALA A 103 -7.46 -15.48 -6.02
C ALA A 103 -7.93 -15.20 -4.59
N TYR A 104 -7.01 -15.10 -3.64
CA TYR A 104 -7.34 -14.72 -2.26
C TYR A 104 -7.97 -13.32 -2.17
N ILE A 105 -7.41 -12.35 -2.91
CA ILE A 105 -7.98 -10.99 -2.97
C ILE A 105 -9.41 -11.02 -3.55
N GLN A 106 -9.67 -11.82 -4.59
CA GLN A 106 -11.02 -11.98 -5.12
C GLN A 106 -11.98 -12.61 -4.09
N GLN A 107 -11.51 -13.58 -3.32
CA GLN A 107 -12.30 -14.17 -2.23
C GLN A 107 -12.65 -13.12 -1.15
N VAL A 108 -11.71 -12.26 -0.77
CA VAL A 108 -11.98 -11.13 0.15
C VAL A 108 -13.05 -10.21 -0.42
N MET A 109 -12.96 -9.84 -1.69
CA MET A 109 -13.94 -8.96 -2.34
C MET A 109 -15.34 -9.61 -2.38
N GLU A 110 -15.43 -10.88 -2.72
CA GLU A 110 -16.70 -11.62 -2.73
C GLU A 110 -17.31 -11.69 -1.32
N SER A 111 -16.49 -11.95 -0.32
CA SER A 111 -16.92 -11.96 1.09
C SER A 111 -17.44 -10.59 1.55
N CYS A 112 -16.91 -9.50 1.05
CA CYS A 112 -17.43 -8.15 1.31
C CYS A 112 -18.85 -7.97 0.71
N TYR A 113 -19.08 -8.43 -0.52
CA TYR A 113 -20.40 -8.36 -1.14
C TYR A 113 -21.40 -9.23 -0.40
N GLN A 114 -21.00 -10.45 -0.01
CA GLN A 114 -21.84 -11.34 0.79
C GLN A 114 -22.19 -10.74 2.15
N SER A 115 -21.20 -10.18 2.86
CA SER A 115 -21.40 -9.51 4.14
C SER A 115 -22.40 -8.37 4.03
N GLN A 116 -22.29 -7.55 2.98
CA GLN A 116 -23.22 -6.46 2.72
C GLN A 116 -24.64 -6.95 2.40
N ALA A 117 -24.77 -8.00 1.60
CA ALA A 117 -26.07 -8.55 1.23
C ALA A 117 -26.80 -9.22 2.41
N GLU A 118 -26.05 -9.91 3.28
CA GLU A 118 -26.57 -10.66 4.42
C GLU A 118 -26.59 -9.87 5.74
N ASN A 119 -26.01 -8.67 5.78
CA ASN A 119 -25.86 -7.83 6.98
C ASN A 119 -25.22 -8.58 8.17
N ARG A 120 -24.21 -9.40 7.89
CA ARG A 120 -23.46 -10.16 8.91
C ARG A 120 -21.98 -10.25 8.57
N TRP A 121 -21.16 -10.58 9.55
CA TRP A 121 -19.78 -10.96 9.33
C TRP A 121 -19.70 -12.27 8.53
N VAL A 122 -18.78 -12.31 7.57
CA VAL A 122 -18.46 -13.50 6.79
C VAL A 122 -17.06 -13.95 7.18
N ASN A 123 -16.92 -15.18 7.65
CA ASN A 123 -15.61 -15.76 7.92
C ASN A 123 -14.97 -16.20 6.60
N MET A 124 -13.71 -15.85 6.42
CA MET A 124 -12.93 -16.34 5.28
C MET A 124 -12.57 -17.81 5.50
N GLU A 125 -12.85 -18.65 4.50
CA GLU A 125 -12.37 -20.03 4.53
C GLU A 125 -10.85 -20.04 4.37
N GLY A 126 -10.13 -20.47 5.40
CA GLY A 126 -8.66 -20.51 5.43
C GLY A 126 -8.01 -19.86 6.65
N ASP A 127 -8.72 -19.06 7.41
CA ASP A 127 -8.26 -18.53 8.70
C ASP A 127 -8.48 -19.55 9.84
N THR A 128 -7.93 -20.76 9.67
CA THR A 128 -7.73 -21.67 10.80
C THR A 128 -6.29 -21.51 11.28
N GLU A 129 -6.17 -21.00 12.50
CA GLU A 129 -5.02 -21.06 13.39
C GLU A 129 -3.90 -20.06 13.17
N HIS A 130 -4.06 -18.91 13.80
CA HIS A 130 -2.96 -18.31 14.55
C HIS A 130 -3.48 -17.98 15.96
N ASP A 131 -3.40 -18.98 16.83
CA ASP A 131 -3.33 -18.78 18.29
C ASP A 131 -1.98 -18.18 18.68
#